data_3ef536ecd138afa2ed846d282bfef279
#
_entry.id   3ef536ecd138afa2ed846d282bfef279
#
_cell.length_a   1.000
_cell.length_b   1.000
_cell.length_c   1.000
_cell.angle_alpha   90.00
_cell.angle_beta   90.00
_cell.angle_gamma   90.00
#
_symmetry.space_group_name_H-M   'P 1'
#
loop_
_entity.id
_entity.type
_entity.pdbx_description
1 polymer ?
#
loop_
_entity_poly.entity_id
_entity_poly.type
_entity_poly.pdbx_seq_one_letter_code
_entity_poly.pdbx_strand_id
1 'polypeptide(L)'
;MTVKKSIRQPSSSGIIHLAGGIECRLDSREVLVPAFIAIDSGWIEQIACLRGTREHESIFVVECQPSLVHSALLLIGLESGVPGRWQERKRGERYEIERIPPTGVPVRIRVRFTDTDGRFVESSVEEMVMGSPDGAVFPPTPWMFCGSRFDREGRYVADYS
;
A
#
# COMPACT_ATOMS: atom_id res chain seq x y z
N MET A 1 18.64 -8.59 -47.72
CA MET A 1 18.97 -9.49 -46.61
C MET A 1 18.67 -8.74 -45.32
N THR A 2 17.46 -8.94 -44.75
CA THR A 2 16.98 -8.16 -43.60
C THR A 2 17.14 -9.01 -42.34
N VAL A 3 18.10 -8.65 -41.48
CA VAL A 3 18.32 -9.33 -40.20
C VAL A 3 17.35 -8.74 -39.17
N LYS A 4 16.27 -9.48 -38.88
CA LYS A 4 15.42 -9.20 -37.73
C LYS A 4 16.16 -9.60 -36.45
N LYS A 5 16.66 -8.62 -35.71
CA LYS A 5 17.20 -8.81 -34.36
C LYS A 5 16.02 -9.06 -33.43
N SER A 6 15.74 -10.34 -33.15
CA SER A 6 14.78 -10.74 -32.12
C SER A 6 15.39 -10.35 -30.78
N ILE A 7 14.87 -9.29 -30.19
CA ILE A 7 15.15 -8.97 -28.77
C ILE A 7 14.37 -10.01 -27.98
N ARG A 8 15.03 -11.09 -27.56
CA ARG A 8 14.53 -11.96 -26.49
C ARG A 8 14.43 -11.08 -25.25
N GLN A 9 13.20 -10.75 -24.84
CA GLN A 9 12.97 -10.30 -23.48
C GLN A 9 13.47 -11.42 -22.57
N PRO A 10 14.29 -11.11 -21.56
CA PRO A 10 14.64 -12.10 -20.57
C PRO A 10 13.35 -12.50 -19.88
N SER A 11 12.97 -13.77 -19.98
CA SER A 11 11.96 -14.40 -19.14
C SER A 11 12.57 -14.50 -17.73
N SER A 12 12.59 -13.40 -17.02
CA SER A 12 12.95 -13.39 -15.62
C SER A 12 11.71 -13.79 -14.81
N SER A 13 11.39 -15.08 -14.82
CA SER A 13 10.64 -15.69 -13.74
C SER A 13 11.48 -15.49 -12.47
N GLY A 14 11.30 -14.37 -11.77
CA GLY A 14 12.26 -14.00 -10.75
C GLY A 14 11.57 -13.50 -9.49
N ILE A 15 11.98 -14.09 -8.38
CA ILE A 15 11.80 -13.53 -7.06
C ILE A 15 13.00 -12.64 -6.79
N ILE A 16 12.76 -11.39 -6.40
CA ILE A 16 13.78 -10.42 -5.99
C ILE A 16 13.56 -10.12 -4.51
N HIS A 17 14.62 -10.24 -3.72
CA HIS A 17 14.59 -9.89 -2.31
C HIS A 17 15.23 -8.52 -2.10
N LEU A 18 14.51 -7.64 -1.38
CA LEU A 18 15.00 -6.35 -0.94
C LEU A 18 15.31 -6.38 0.57
N ALA A 19 15.97 -5.33 1.05
CA ALA A 19 16.21 -5.15 2.47
C ALA A 19 14.89 -5.14 3.27
N GLY A 20 14.95 -5.49 4.55
CA GLY A 20 13.77 -5.58 5.42
C GLY A 20 12.88 -6.80 5.13
N GLY A 21 13.41 -7.80 4.41
CA GLY A 21 12.69 -9.05 4.13
C GLY A 21 11.61 -8.94 3.05
N ILE A 22 11.58 -7.84 2.30
CA ILE A 22 10.62 -7.67 1.21
C ILE A 22 10.94 -8.64 0.08
N GLU A 23 9.92 -9.35 -0.42
CA GLU A 23 10.00 -10.24 -1.56
C GLU A 23 9.13 -9.70 -2.70
N CYS A 24 9.72 -9.50 -3.89
CA CYS A 24 9.02 -9.09 -5.10
C CYS A 24 8.89 -10.28 -6.04
N ARG A 25 7.68 -10.65 -6.39
CA ARG A 25 7.36 -11.70 -7.36
C ARG A 25 6.94 -11.06 -8.68
N LEU A 26 7.83 -11.07 -9.65
CA LEU A 26 7.62 -10.35 -10.91
C LEU A 26 6.50 -10.95 -11.75
N ASP A 27 6.38 -12.27 -11.79
CA ASP A 27 5.38 -12.97 -12.61
C ASP A 27 3.93 -12.75 -12.11
N SER A 28 3.73 -12.84 -10.79
CA SER A 28 2.43 -12.60 -10.16
C SER A 28 2.17 -11.12 -9.84
N ARG A 29 3.18 -10.27 -10.00
CA ARG A 29 3.15 -8.85 -9.63
C ARG A 29 2.75 -8.65 -8.17
N GLU A 30 3.36 -9.42 -7.28
CA GLU A 30 3.14 -9.35 -5.84
C GLU A 30 4.36 -8.80 -5.13
N VAL A 31 4.12 -8.02 -4.08
CA VAL A 31 5.11 -7.60 -3.09
C VAL A 31 4.69 -8.15 -1.75
N LEU A 32 5.55 -8.98 -1.14
CA LEU A 32 5.33 -9.49 0.21
C LEU A 32 6.18 -8.67 1.17
N VAL A 33 5.54 -8.17 2.20
CA VAL A 33 6.18 -7.36 3.25
C VAL A 33 5.97 -8.05 4.59
N PRO A 34 7.05 -8.42 5.30
CA PRO A 34 6.93 -8.97 6.65
C PRO A 34 6.33 -7.94 7.59
N ALA A 35 5.34 -8.37 8.37
CA ALA A 35 4.62 -7.51 9.29
C ALA A 35 4.27 -8.25 10.58
N PHE A 36 4.01 -7.49 11.65
CA PHE A 36 3.51 -7.97 12.93
C PHE A 36 2.19 -7.29 13.22
N ILE A 37 1.28 -7.94 13.92
CA ILE A 37 0.05 -7.31 14.40
C ILE A 37 0.44 -6.27 15.46
N ALA A 38 0.00 -5.03 15.29
CA ALA A 38 0.22 -3.94 16.24
C ALA A 38 -0.87 -3.90 17.30
N ILE A 39 -2.14 -3.92 16.86
CA ILE A 39 -3.29 -3.97 17.75
C ILE A 39 -4.29 -5.01 17.22
N ASP A 40 -5.01 -5.65 18.13
CA ASP A 40 -6.08 -6.61 17.85
C ASP A 40 -7.49 -6.01 18.03
N SER A 41 -7.56 -4.81 18.60
CA SER A 41 -8.81 -4.10 18.83
C SER A 41 -8.55 -2.61 19.04
N GLY A 42 -9.47 -1.75 18.62
CA GLY A 42 -9.38 -0.31 18.77
C GLY A 42 -9.73 0.46 17.49
N TRP A 43 -9.51 1.77 17.54
CA TRP A 43 -9.69 2.63 16.38
C TRP A 43 -8.46 2.54 15.47
N ILE A 44 -8.70 2.38 14.17
CA ILE A 44 -7.66 2.20 13.18
C ILE A 44 -7.71 3.39 12.20
N GLU A 45 -6.58 4.05 12.04
CA GLU A 45 -6.37 5.12 11.05
C GLU A 45 -5.46 4.68 9.90
N GLN A 46 -4.63 3.65 10.13
CA GLN A 46 -3.65 3.18 9.17
C GLN A 46 -3.63 1.66 9.10
N ILE A 47 -3.32 1.11 7.93
CA ILE A 47 -3.12 -0.33 7.78
C ILE A 47 -1.79 -0.74 8.40
N ALA A 48 -0.73 0.02 8.13
CA ALA A 48 0.61 -0.29 8.62
C ALA A 48 1.41 0.97 8.94
N CYS A 49 2.25 0.86 9.96
CA CYS A 49 3.20 1.89 10.34
C CYS A 49 4.60 1.30 10.56
N LEU A 50 5.60 2.16 10.64
CA LEU A 50 6.93 1.76 11.12
C LEU A 50 6.91 1.52 12.63
N ARG A 51 7.75 0.57 13.08
CA ARG A 51 7.97 0.33 14.50
C ARG A 51 8.37 1.62 15.24
N GLY A 52 7.74 1.85 16.39
CA GLY A 52 7.98 3.03 17.22
C GLY A 52 7.30 4.30 16.73
N THR A 53 6.32 4.21 15.81
CA THR A 53 5.59 5.38 15.32
C THR A 53 4.13 5.39 15.75
N ARG A 54 3.21 4.90 14.93
CA ARG A 54 1.75 4.98 15.12
C ARG A 54 1.12 3.61 15.39
N GLU A 55 1.74 2.79 16.20
CA GLU A 55 1.30 1.42 16.48
C GLU A 55 -0.08 1.36 17.13
N HIS A 56 -0.44 2.39 17.91
CA HIS A 56 -1.71 2.46 18.63
C HIS A 56 -2.95 2.71 17.73
N GLU A 57 -2.74 3.00 16.46
CA GLU A 57 -3.80 3.27 15.47
C GLU A 57 -3.58 2.53 14.15
N SER A 58 -2.69 1.52 14.16
CA SER A 58 -2.32 0.72 12.98
C SER A 58 -2.61 -0.74 13.20
N ILE A 59 -3.05 -1.46 12.15
CA ILE A 59 -3.25 -2.92 12.21
C ILE A 59 -1.91 -3.62 12.30
N PHE A 60 -0.93 -3.18 11.49
CA PHE A 60 0.37 -3.82 11.38
C PHE A 60 1.53 -2.89 11.68
N VAL A 61 2.61 -3.48 12.17
CA VAL A 61 3.94 -2.88 12.23
C VAL A 61 4.82 -3.53 11.20
N VAL A 62 5.52 -2.73 10.41
CA VAL A 62 6.56 -3.15 9.48
C VAL A 62 7.93 -2.64 9.94
N GLU A 63 8.98 -3.40 9.64
CA GLU A 63 10.36 -3.01 9.98
C GLU A 63 11.15 -2.50 8.76
N CYS A 64 10.58 -2.68 7.56
CA CYS A 64 11.19 -2.17 6.34
C CYS A 64 10.87 -0.68 6.14
N GLN A 65 11.80 0.03 5.52
CA GLN A 65 11.60 1.43 5.17
C GLN A 65 10.45 1.57 4.15
N PRO A 66 9.52 2.52 4.29
CA PRO A 66 8.41 2.72 3.35
C PRO A 66 8.87 2.99 1.92
N SER A 67 10.04 3.61 1.74
CA SER A 67 10.67 3.82 0.43
C SER A 67 11.03 2.52 -0.28
N LEU A 68 11.32 1.45 0.46
CA LEU A 68 11.58 0.13 -0.12
C LEU A 68 10.28 -0.52 -0.62
N VAL A 69 9.16 -0.34 0.09
CA VAL A 69 7.84 -0.79 -0.36
C VAL A 69 7.46 -0.08 -1.66
N HIS A 70 7.65 1.24 -1.71
CA HIS A 70 7.44 2.02 -2.93
C HIS A 70 8.29 1.49 -4.10
N SER A 71 9.60 1.30 -3.87
CA SER A 71 10.52 0.77 -4.87
C SER A 71 10.14 -0.63 -5.33
N ALA A 72 9.66 -1.48 -4.41
CA ALA A 72 9.18 -2.82 -4.72
C ALA A 72 7.95 -2.79 -5.65
N LEU A 73 7.00 -1.89 -5.40
CA LEU A 73 5.83 -1.71 -6.25
C LEU A 73 6.20 -1.23 -7.66
N LEU A 74 7.16 -0.30 -7.78
CA LEU A 74 7.71 0.10 -9.07
C LEU A 74 8.41 -1.07 -9.76
N LEU A 75 9.16 -1.88 -9.02
CA LEU A 75 9.95 -3.00 -9.55
C LEU A 75 9.04 -4.09 -10.17
N ILE A 76 7.87 -4.34 -9.62
CA ILE A 76 6.87 -5.25 -10.19
C ILE A 76 6.05 -4.62 -11.33
N GLY A 77 6.44 -3.42 -11.77
CA GLY A 77 5.86 -2.73 -12.93
C GLY A 77 4.58 -1.96 -12.64
N LEU A 78 4.37 -1.48 -11.42
CA LEU A 78 3.30 -0.52 -11.14
C LEU A 78 3.79 0.91 -11.38
N GLU A 79 2.89 1.75 -11.81
CA GLU A 79 3.13 3.19 -11.93
C GLU A 79 2.46 3.91 -10.76
N SER A 80 3.18 4.79 -10.10
CA SER A 80 2.65 5.58 -9.01
C SER A 80 1.77 6.72 -9.54
N GLY A 81 0.71 7.02 -8.83
CA GLY A 81 -0.13 8.17 -9.11
C GLY A 81 0.17 9.37 -8.20
N VAL A 82 -0.88 10.07 -7.84
CA VAL A 82 -0.84 11.25 -6.96
C VAL A 82 -1.85 11.06 -5.83
N PRO A 83 -1.47 11.33 -4.57
CA PRO A 83 -2.38 11.28 -3.44
C PRO A 83 -3.59 12.20 -3.60
N GLY A 84 -4.71 11.78 -3.05
CA GLY A 84 -5.89 12.62 -2.95
C GLY A 84 -5.61 13.86 -2.11
N ARG A 85 -6.36 14.93 -2.34
CA ARG A 85 -6.20 16.18 -1.61
C ARG A 85 -7.50 16.98 -1.56
N TRP A 86 -7.60 17.82 -0.56
CA TRP A 86 -8.60 18.85 -0.50
C TRP A 86 -8.05 20.14 -1.12
N GLN A 87 -8.84 20.80 -1.95
CA GLN A 87 -8.47 22.03 -2.60
C GLN A 87 -9.55 23.08 -2.36
N GLU A 88 -9.13 24.25 -1.87
CA GLU A 88 -10.00 25.40 -1.82
C GLU A 88 -10.16 26.01 -3.21
N ARG A 89 -11.40 26.22 -3.63
CA ARG A 89 -11.75 26.85 -4.88
C ARG A 89 -12.58 28.09 -4.61
N LYS A 90 -12.12 29.24 -5.07
CA LYS A 90 -12.89 30.49 -4.96
C LYS A 90 -13.97 30.50 -6.03
N ARG A 91 -15.24 30.58 -5.59
CA ARG A 91 -16.40 30.79 -6.45
C ARG A 91 -17.10 32.11 -6.06
N GLY A 92 -16.80 33.18 -6.78
CA GLY A 92 -17.25 34.53 -6.43
C GLY A 92 -16.63 34.97 -5.10
N GLU A 93 -17.46 35.30 -4.11
CA GLU A 93 -17.01 35.70 -2.76
C GLU A 93 -16.90 34.55 -1.76
N ARG A 94 -17.25 33.31 -2.16
CA ARG A 94 -17.22 32.12 -1.29
C ARG A 94 -16.05 31.22 -1.66
N TYR A 95 -15.56 30.51 -0.65
CA TYR A 95 -14.61 29.40 -0.82
C TYR A 95 -15.38 28.08 -0.66
N GLU A 96 -15.21 27.20 -1.63
CA GLU A 96 -15.71 25.83 -1.60
C GLU A 96 -14.52 24.88 -1.45
N ILE A 97 -14.68 23.86 -0.61
CA ILE A 97 -13.68 22.79 -0.48
C ILE A 97 -14.06 21.69 -1.45
N GLU A 98 -13.21 21.45 -2.43
CA GLU A 98 -13.36 20.40 -3.43
C GLU A 98 -12.42 19.23 -3.07
N ARG A 99 -12.97 18.01 -3.06
CA ARG A 99 -12.16 16.80 -2.90
C ARG A 99 -11.61 16.40 -4.27
N ILE A 100 -10.30 16.37 -4.40
CA ILE A 100 -9.61 15.79 -5.55
C ILE A 100 -9.28 14.34 -5.20
N PRO A 101 -9.85 13.34 -5.89
CA PRO A 101 -9.59 11.94 -5.58
C PRO A 101 -8.14 11.56 -5.89
N PRO A 102 -7.60 10.52 -5.24
CA PRO A 102 -6.28 9.97 -5.59
C PRO A 102 -6.29 9.38 -7.00
N THR A 103 -5.11 9.34 -7.61
CA THR A 103 -4.86 8.64 -8.86
C THR A 103 -3.77 7.59 -8.66
N GLY A 104 -3.67 6.62 -9.57
CA GLY A 104 -2.66 5.58 -9.52
C GLY A 104 -3.20 4.22 -9.94
N VAL A 105 -2.38 3.19 -9.80
CA VAL A 105 -2.80 1.82 -10.10
C VAL A 105 -3.53 1.23 -8.90
N PRO A 106 -4.72 0.63 -9.08
CA PRO A 106 -5.40 -0.08 -8.00
C PRO A 106 -4.56 -1.28 -7.51
N VAL A 107 -4.47 -1.44 -6.20
CA VAL A 107 -3.79 -2.56 -5.55
C VAL A 107 -4.76 -3.28 -4.60
N ARG A 108 -4.48 -4.54 -4.32
CA ARG A 108 -5.18 -5.32 -3.30
C ARG A 108 -4.20 -5.60 -2.17
N ILE A 109 -4.64 -5.38 -0.94
CA ILE A 109 -3.85 -5.69 0.23
C ILE A 109 -4.39 -6.97 0.84
N ARG A 110 -3.55 -8.00 0.92
CA ARG A 110 -3.86 -9.29 1.51
C ARG A 110 -2.95 -9.57 2.67
N VAL A 111 -3.46 -10.25 3.65
CA VAL A 111 -2.74 -10.69 4.83
C VAL A 111 -2.63 -12.22 4.79
N ARG A 112 -1.41 -12.71 4.97
CA ARG A 112 -1.09 -14.14 5.02
C ARG A 112 -0.44 -14.45 6.36
N PHE A 113 -0.99 -15.41 7.07
CA PHE A 113 -0.45 -15.82 8.37
C PHE A 113 -0.77 -17.29 8.65
N THR A 114 -0.13 -17.84 9.64
CA THR A 114 -0.48 -19.15 10.19
C THR A 114 -1.24 -18.91 11.48
N ASP A 115 -2.43 -19.48 11.59
CA ASP A 115 -3.27 -19.39 12.78
C ASP A 115 -2.72 -20.24 13.94
N THR A 116 -3.39 -20.18 15.08
CA THR A 116 -3.03 -20.94 16.28
C THR A 116 -3.11 -22.44 16.09
N ASP A 117 -3.91 -22.91 15.14
CA ASP A 117 -4.06 -24.34 14.78
C ASP A 117 -3.01 -24.79 13.74
N GLY A 118 -2.11 -23.89 13.32
CA GLY A 118 -1.09 -24.16 12.32
C GLY A 118 -1.61 -24.14 10.88
N ARG A 119 -2.82 -23.62 10.63
CA ARG A 119 -3.38 -23.51 9.29
C ARG A 119 -2.93 -22.23 8.63
N PHE A 120 -2.59 -22.32 7.36
CA PHE A 120 -2.32 -21.15 6.54
C PHE A 120 -3.63 -20.43 6.21
N VAL A 121 -3.69 -19.15 6.53
CA VAL A 121 -4.84 -18.28 6.29
C VAL A 121 -4.43 -17.14 5.38
N GLU A 122 -5.27 -16.84 4.39
CA GLU A 122 -5.18 -15.64 3.58
C GLU A 122 -6.52 -14.89 3.65
N SER A 123 -6.46 -13.61 3.98
CA SER A 123 -7.62 -12.73 4.10
C SER A 123 -7.33 -11.39 3.43
N SER A 124 -8.35 -10.66 3.04
CA SER A 124 -8.19 -9.25 2.65
C SER A 124 -8.01 -8.40 3.91
N VAL A 125 -7.35 -7.26 3.77
CA VAL A 125 -7.20 -6.33 4.90
C VAL A 125 -8.54 -5.75 5.34
N GLU A 126 -9.48 -5.60 4.41
CA GLU A 126 -10.83 -5.09 4.67
C GLU A 126 -11.62 -6.04 5.60
N GLU A 127 -11.39 -7.35 5.49
CA GLU A 127 -12.01 -8.35 6.37
C GLU A 127 -11.49 -8.30 7.80
N MET A 128 -10.33 -7.70 8.01
CA MET A 128 -9.73 -7.51 9.34
C MET A 128 -10.25 -6.22 10.02
N VAL A 129 -10.83 -5.31 9.24
CA VAL A 129 -11.39 -4.06 9.77
C VAL A 129 -12.88 -4.28 10.05
N MET A 130 -13.22 -4.42 11.32
CA MET A 130 -14.62 -4.43 11.71
C MET A 130 -15.24 -3.04 11.48
N GLY A 131 -16.46 -3.02 10.98
CA GLY A 131 -17.21 -1.77 10.82
C GLY A 131 -17.41 -1.02 12.15
N SER A 132 -17.75 0.25 12.04
CA SER A 132 -18.10 1.11 13.17
C SER A 132 -19.20 0.47 14.04
N PRO A 133 -19.31 0.81 15.35
CA PRO A 133 -20.35 0.30 16.26
C PRO A 133 -21.78 0.50 15.78
N ASP A 134 -22.02 1.45 14.88
CA ASP A 134 -23.30 1.69 14.20
C ASP A 134 -23.59 0.72 13.05
N GLY A 135 -22.72 -0.26 12.80
CA GLY A 135 -22.87 -1.28 11.77
C GLY A 135 -22.40 -0.84 10.38
N ALA A 136 -21.75 0.30 10.25
CA ALA A 136 -21.12 0.70 8.98
C ALA A 136 -20.02 -0.28 8.62
N VAL A 137 -20.10 -0.86 7.43
CA VAL A 137 -19.08 -1.77 6.89
C VAL A 137 -18.01 -0.95 6.20
N PHE A 138 -16.76 -1.36 6.30
CA PHE A 138 -15.67 -0.74 5.54
C PHE A 138 -16.01 -0.78 4.04
N PRO A 139 -16.02 0.37 3.35
CA PRO A 139 -16.45 0.42 1.96
C PRO A 139 -15.48 -0.37 1.07
N PRO A 140 -15.97 -1.09 0.06
CA PRO A 140 -15.12 -1.82 -0.89
C PRO A 140 -14.44 -0.83 -1.86
N THR A 141 -13.58 0.02 -1.33
CA THR A 141 -12.84 1.01 -2.12
C THR A 141 -11.47 0.41 -2.47
N PRO A 142 -11.07 0.41 -3.74
CA PRO A 142 -9.76 -0.11 -4.10
C PRO A 142 -8.67 0.78 -3.49
N TRP A 143 -7.66 0.14 -2.92
CA TRP A 143 -6.43 0.81 -2.51
C TRP A 143 -5.70 1.30 -3.75
N MET A 144 -5.13 2.49 -3.69
CA MET A 144 -4.47 3.10 -4.83
C MET A 144 -2.98 3.27 -4.55
N PHE A 145 -2.13 2.86 -5.49
CA PHE A 145 -0.70 3.20 -5.42
C PHE A 145 -0.52 4.65 -5.86
N CYS A 146 -0.71 5.57 -4.94
CA CYS A 146 -0.65 7.02 -5.19
C CYS A 146 0.77 7.59 -5.21
N GLY A 147 1.78 6.78 -4.88
CA GLY A 147 3.14 7.26 -4.76
C GLY A 147 3.49 7.71 -3.34
N SER A 148 4.53 8.49 -3.24
CA SER A 148 5.06 8.97 -1.96
C SER A 148 5.78 10.30 -2.14
N ARG A 149 5.97 11.02 -1.05
CA ARG A 149 6.62 12.32 -1.04
C ARG A 149 7.45 12.51 0.22
N PHE A 150 8.30 13.50 0.21
CA PHE A 150 8.89 14.02 1.43
C PHE A 150 8.01 15.17 1.97
N ASP A 151 7.76 15.18 3.26
CA ASP A 151 7.09 16.30 3.91
C ASP A 151 8.03 17.51 4.04
N ARG A 152 7.53 18.61 4.64
CA ARG A 152 8.32 19.85 4.83
C ARG A 152 9.50 19.65 5.79
N GLU A 153 9.49 18.61 6.59
CA GLU A 153 10.53 18.26 7.55
C GLU A 153 11.51 17.21 6.98
N GLY A 154 11.34 16.85 5.69
CA GLY A 154 12.18 15.87 5.01
C GLY A 154 11.89 14.43 5.36
N ARG A 155 10.76 14.13 6.00
CA ARG A 155 10.33 12.77 6.31
C ARG A 155 9.64 12.16 5.10
N TYR A 156 9.93 10.91 4.83
CA TYR A 156 9.27 10.16 3.77
C TYR A 156 7.85 9.79 4.19
N VAL A 157 6.88 10.21 3.41
CA VAL A 157 5.46 9.90 3.62
C VAL A 157 4.98 9.08 2.44
N ALA A 158 4.57 7.84 2.71
CA ALA A 158 3.86 7.00 1.77
C ALA A 158 2.36 7.17 2.05
N ASP A 159 1.68 7.80 1.11
CA ASP A 159 0.25 8.04 1.20
C ASP A 159 -0.46 7.05 0.26
N TYR A 160 -1.22 6.14 0.83
CA TYR A 160 -1.95 5.09 0.09
C TYR A 160 -3.47 5.23 0.28
N SER A 161 -3.93 6.43 0.58
CA SER A 161 -5.36 6.74 0.79
C SER A 161 -6.13 6.94 -0.50
#